data_001476837bbbe625f7585e0a4f9fc5a8
#
_entry.id   001476837bbbe625f7585e0a4f9fc5a8
#
_cell.length_a   1.000
_cell.length_b   1.000
_cell.length_c   1.000
_cell.angle_alpha   90.00
_cell.angle_beta   90.00
_cell.angle_gamma   90.00
#
_symmetry.space_group_name_H-M   'P 1'
#
loop_
_entity.id
_entity.type
_entity.pdbx_description
1 polymer ?
#
loop_
_entity_poly.entity_id
_entity_poly.type
_entity_poly.pdbx_seq_one_letter_code
_entity_poly.pdbx_strand_id
1 'polypeptide(L)'
;MAYDYSHEPHRTVFLIDNKSFYASVESIERGLNPLRTLLVVMSEQENTNGGLILATSPMAKKIYGLKSNVSRQRDLPVDKHLIVVPPRMNLYIKKNLAINDIFREFVANEDLWPYSIDESILDLTHTWRLFGKTPRAVAQLIQHTIRHRLGLYTTVGIGDNPLQAKIALDVYAKHDPNLIGQISYQTVPDTIWQITNMTDVWSIGQRTAAHLARMGITTMKQLAHANPYALKQELGIIGTQLFALAWGIDRTKISERVINPRTKHWQLTGSAARL
;
A
#
# COMPACT_ATOMS: atom_id res chain seq x y z
N MET A 1 -1.09 7.91 -29.31
CA MET A 1 -1.15 6.46 -29.56
C MET A 1 -1.61 5.78 -28.30
N ALA A 2 -2.47 4.78 -28.39
CA ALA A 2 -2.76 3.90 -27.25
C ALA A 2 -1.62 2.88 -27.14
N TYR A 3 -1.24 2.51 -25.93
CA TYR A 3 -0.27 1.43 -25.70
C TYR A 3 -0.94 0.08 -25.99
N ASP A 4 -0.22 -0.83 -26.64
CA ASP A 4 -0.69 -2.19 -26.87
C ASP A 4 -0.34 -3.07 -25.66
N TYR A 5 -1.36 -3.38 -24.86
CA TYR A 5 -1.22 -4.20 -23.66
C TYR A 5 -1.36 -5.72 -23.94
N SER A 6 -1.50 -6.15 -25.21
CA SER A 6 -1.73 -7.58 -25.55
C SER A 6 -0.60 -8.51 -25.08
N HIS A 7 0.61 -7.96 -24.92
CA HIS A 7 1.78 -8.70 -24.46
C HIS A 7 2.08 -8.52 -22.97
N GLU A 8 1.31 -7.68 -22.25
CA GLU A 8 1.50 -7.49 -20.83
C GLU A 8 0.75 -8.53 -20.00
N PRO A 9 1.26 -8.90 -18.81
CA PRO A 9 0.57 -9.86 -17.94
C PRO A 9 -0.78 -9.30 -17.46
N HIS A 10 -1.88 -9.99 -17.77
CA HIS A 10 -3.21 -9.70 -17.23
C HIS A 10 -3.48 -10.61 -16.04
N ARG A 11 -3.26 -10.09 -14.84
CA ARG A 11 -3.45 -10.82 -13.58
C ARG A 11 -4.59 -10.22 -12.76
N THR A 12 -4.90 -10.85 -11.65
CA THR A 12 -5.80 -10.31 -10.62
C THR A 12 -5.00 -10.22 -9.33
N VAL A 13 -4.36 -9.07 -9.13
CA VAL A 13 -3.49 -8.83 -7.98
C VAL A 13 -4.20 -7.93 -6.98
N PHE A 14 -4.20 -8.34 -5.71
CA PHE A 14 -4.66 -7.53 -4.60
C PHE A 14 -3.47 -7.04 -3.78
N LEU A 15 -3.48 -5.79 -3.40
CA LEU A 15 -2.67 -5.27 -2.31
C LEU A 15 -3.61 -4.88 -1.18
N ILE A 16 -3.39 -5.47 -0.01
CA ILE A 16 -4.26 -5.32 1.17
C ILE A 16 -3.47 -4.68 2.29
N ASP A 17 -3.99 -3.56 2.81
CA ASP A 17 -3.42 -2.79 3.92
C ASP A 17 -4.33 -2.85 5.14
N ASN A 18 -3.75 -3.09 6.31
CA ASN A 18 -4.46 -3.11 7.58
C ASN A 18 -4.52 -1.71 8.17
N LYS A 19 -5.70 -1.11 8.16
CA LYS A 19 -5.93 0.29 8.54
C LYS A 19 -5.41 0.63 9.94
N SER A 20 -4.42 1.56 10.00
CA SER A 20 -3.79 2.01 11.25
C SER A 20 -3.35 0.83 12.14
N PHE A 21 -2.64 -0.14 11.57
CA PHE A 21 -2.47 -1.49 12.09
C PHE A 21 -2.13 -1.55 13.58
N TYR A 22 -1.03 -0.94 14.04
CA TYR A 22 -0.64 -1.01 15.45
C TYR A 22 -1.71 -0.42 16.37
N ALA A 23 -2.25 0.74 16.02
CA ALA A 23 -3.29 1.39 16.82
C ALA A 23 -4.60 0.59 16.82
N SER A 24 -4.93 -0.08 15.70
CA SER A 24 -6.09 -0.96 15.59
C SER A 24 -5.92 -2.20 16.46
N VAL A 25 -4.75 -2.85 16.41
CA VAL A 25 -4.44 -4.00 17.27
C VAL A 25 -4.52 -3.62 18.75
N GLU A 26 -3.92 -2.49 19.15
CA GLU A 26 -3.95 -2.02 20.53
C GLU A 26 -5.37 -1.69 21.02
N SER A 27 -6.22 -1.15 20.15
CA SER A 27 -7.63 -0.90 20.47
C SER A 27 -8.40 -2.20 20.69
N ILE A 28 -8.24 -3.18 19.79
CA ILE A 28 -8.94 -4.47 19.86
C ILE A 28 -8.52 -5.26 21.11
N GLU A 29 -7.24 -5.30 21.46
CA GLU A 29 -6.73 -5.98 22.66
C GLU A 29 -7.27 -5.36 23.98
N ARG A 30 -7.79 -4.14 23.91
CA ARG A 30 -8.47 -3.45 25.03
C ARG A 30 -10.00 -3.55 24.96
N GLY A 31 -10.55 -4.33 24.03
CA GLY A 31 -12.00 -4.43 23.82
C GLY A 31 -12.64 -3.16 23.23
N LEU A 32 -11.83 -2.28 22.61
CA LEU A 32 -12.26 -1.00 22.06
C LEU A 32 -12.45 -1.07 20.54
N ASN A 33 -13.35 -0.22 20.02
CA ASN A 33 -13.56 -0.12 18.58
C ASN A 33 -12.40 0.64 17.90
N PRO A 34 -11.60 0.03 17.01
CA PRO A 34 -10.41 0.65 16.41
C PRO A 34 -10.71 1.89 15.56
N LEU A 35 -11.93 2.02 15.03
CA LEU A 35 -12.32 3.20 14.23
C LEU A 35 -12.76 4.39 15.07
N ARG A 36 -13.17 4.16 16.32
CA ARG A 36 -13.75 5.19 17.21
C ARG A 36 -12.86 5.57 18.38
N THR A 37 -11.87 4.74 18.69
CA THR A 37 -10.95 4.96 19.81
C THR A 37 -9.95 6.07 19.49
N LEU A 38 -9.68 6.93 20.45
CA LEU A 38 -8.58 7.89 20.39
C LEU A 38 -7.34 7.20 20.96
N LEU A 39 -6.48 6.65 20.09
CA LEU A 39 -5.30 5.90 20.50
C LEU A 39 -4.11 6.19 19.61
N VAL A 40 -2.95 6.32 20.24
CA VAL A 40 -1.65 6.53 19.61
C VAL A 40 -0.67 5.49 20.14
N VAL A 41 0.07 4.87 19.24
CA VAL A 41 1.23 4.04 19.57
C VAL A 41 2.48 4.87 19.39
N MET A 42 3.24 5.07 20.46
CA MET A 42 4.42 5.94 20.47
C MET A 42 5.62 5.20 21.03
N SER A 43 6.77 5.35 20.38
CA SER A 43 8.03 4.82 20.89
C SER A 43 8.46 5.56 22.15
N GLU A 44 8.98 4.83 23.11
CA GLU A 44 9.68 5.41 24.26
C GLU A 44 11.06 5.87 23.78
N GLN A 45 11.37 7.14 23.98
CA GLN A 45 12.71 7.70 23.73
C GLN A 45 13.05 8.70 24.82
N GLU A 46 14.19 8.51 25.46
CA GLU A 46 14.71 9.38 26.51
C GLU A 46 15.37 10.67 25.97
N ASN A 47 15.37 10.87 24.63
CA ASN A 47 16.02 12.04 24.03
C ASN A 47 15.12 13.28 24.07
N THR A 48 15.74 14.46 23.88
CA THR A 48 15.12 15.79 23.95
C THR A 48 13.96 16.02 22.97
N ASN A 49 13.79 15.17 21.95
CA ASN A 49 12.71 15.26 20.95
C ASN A 49 11.46 14.47 21.34
N GLY A 50 11.49 13.68 22.42
CA GLY A 50 10.41 12.79 22.83
C GLY A 50 10.16 11.63 21.88
N GLY A 51 9.21 10.78 22.20
CA GLY A 51 8.86 9.60 21.42
C GLY A 51 8.30 9.92 20.05
N LEU A 52 8.57 9.04 19.08
CA LEU A 52 7.99 9.11 17.73
C LEU A 52 6.63 8.41 17.73
N ILE A 53 5.62 9.03 17.14
CA ILE A 53 4.31 8.40 16.91
C ILE A 53 4.45 7.40 15.76
N LEU A 54 4.35 6.11 16.09
CA LEU A 54 4.47 5.02 15.11
C LEU A 54 3.15 4.74 14.42
N ALA A 55 2.03 4.83 15.16
CA ALA A 55 0.71 4.67 14.58
C ALA A 55 -0.32 5.52 15.33
N THR A 56 -1.31 5.98 14.58
CA THR A 56 -2.42 6.77 15.08
C THR A 56 -3.74 6.13 14.64
N SER A 57 -4.67 5.94 15.57
CA SER A 57 -6.01 5.44 15.23
C SER A 57 -6.73 6.38 14.25
N PRO A 58 -7.65 5.88 13.41
CA PRO A 58 -8.38 6.72 12.45
C PRO A 58 -9.06 7.94 13.09
N MET A 59 -9.65 7.76 14.28
CA MET A 59 -10.32 8.84 14.97
C MET A 59 -9.33 9.89 15.49
N ALA A 60 -8.23 9.47 16.13
CA ALA A 60 -7.20 10.39 16.62
C ALA A 60 -6.53 11.14 15.45
N LYS A 61 -6.29 10.47 14.31
CA LYS A 61 -5.80 11.11 13.09
C LYS A 61 -6.76 12.18 12.57
N LYS A 62 -8.07 11.87 12.58
CA LYS A 62 -9.12 12.81 12.12
C LYS A 62 -9.24 14.05 13.01
N ILE A 63 -9.21 13.86 14.34
CA ILE A 63 -9.46 14.94 15.31
C ILE A 63 -8.21 15.79 15.53
N TYR A 64 -7.03 15.17 15.67
CA TYR A 64 -5.81 15.87 16.07
C TYR A 64 -4.81 16.10 14.93
N GLY A 65 -5.07 15.55 13.73
CA GLY A 65 -4.13 15.67 12.59
C GLY A 65 -2.80 14.96 12.78
N LEU A 66 -2.66 14.08 13.79
CA LEU A 66 -1.43 13.37 14.09
C LEU A 66 -1.04 12.43 12.95
N LYS A 67 0.21 12.49 12.53
CA LYS A 67 0.75 11.71 11.41
C LYS A 67 1.70 10.63 11.91
N SER A 68 1.42 9.37 11.55
CA SER A 68 2.32 8.24 11.83
C SER A 68 3.70 8.47 11.18
N ASN A 69 4.76 8.10 11.91
CA ASN A 69 6.17 8.25 11.52
C ASN A 69 6.65 9.70 11.25
N VAL A 70 5.85 10.70 11.64
CA VAL A 70 6.16 12.13 11.49
C VAL A 70 5.97 12.87 12.80
N SER A 71 4.76 12.79 13.39
CA SER A 71 4.42 13.48 14.65
C SER A 71 5.18 12.86 15.82
N ARG A 72 5.42 13.68 16.85
CA ARG A 72 6.19 13.31 18.04
C ARG A 72 5.39 13.58 19.31
N GLN A 73 5.94 13.18 20.43
CA GLN A 73 5.33 13.41 21.76
C GLN A 73 4.88 14.86 21.99
N ARG A 74 5.67 15.85 21.54
CA ARG A 74 5.33 17.28 21.64
C ARG A 74 4.09 17.70 20.87
N ASP A 75 3.68 16.91 19.88
CA ASP A 75 2.52 17.18 19.03
C ASP A 75 1.23 16.55 19.60
N LEU A 76 1.33 15.84 20.74
CA LEU A 76 0.18 15.23 21.40
C LEU A 76 -0.70 16.33 22.03
N PRO A 77 -2.02 16.25 21.82
CA PRO A 77 -2.97 17.14 22.51
C PRO A 77 -3.07 16.80 23.99
N VAL A 78 -3.43 17.80 24.79
CA VAL A 78 -3.82 17.59 26.20
C VAL A 78 -5.29 17.14 26.21
N ASP A 79 -5.52 15.84 26.12
CA ASP A 79 -6.86 15.24 26.16
C ASP A 79 -6.83 13.96 26.99
N LYS A 80 -7.66 13.93 28.05
CA LYS A 80 -7.78 12.78 28.97
C LYS A 80 -8.34 11.52 28.29
N HIS A 81 -8.98 11.67 27.15
CA HIS A 81 -9.54 10.55 26.39
C HIS A 81 -8.55 9.94 25.39
N LEU A 82 -7.40 10.61 25.16
CA LEU A 82 -6.35 10.08 24.30
C LEU A 82 -5.55 9.00 25.03
N ILE A 83 -5.58 7.79 24.49
CA ILE A 83 -4.81 6.66 25.00
C ILE A 83 -3.47 6.64 24.29
N VAL A 84 -2.37 6.79 25.02
CA VAL A 84 -1.01 6.67 24.49
C VAL A 84 -0.38 5.39 25.03
N VAL A 85 0.12 4.55 24.13
CA VAL A 85 0.68 3.23 24.49
C VAL A 85 2.04 2.99 23.84
N PRO A 86 2.94 2.25 24.49
CA PRO A 86 4.19 1.80 23.87
C PRO A 86 3.91 0.72 22.82
N PRO A 87 4.83 0.51 21.82
CA PRO A 87 4.68 -0.51 20.81
C PRO A 87 4.93 -1.92 21.37
N ARG A 88 4.10 -2.88 20.97
CA ARG A 88 4.23 -4.30 21.30
C ARG A 88 4.53 -5.14 20.04
N MET A 89 5.74 -5.05 19.51
CA MET A 89 6.10 -5.63 18.22
C MET A 89 5.80 -7.13 18.10
N ASN A 90 6.03 -7.93 19.15
CA ASN A 90 5.70 -9.35 19.14
C ASN A 90 4.20 -9.61 18.97
N LEU A 91 3.35 -8.76 19.55
CA LEU A 91 1.90 -8.84 19.36
C LEU A 91 1.53 -8.51 17.91
N TYR A 92 2.13 -7.48 17.33
CA TYR A 92 1.85 -7.07 15.93
C TYR A 92 2.30 -8.15 14.94
N ILE A 93 3.46 -8.77 15.15
CA ILE A 93 3.93 -9.91 14.35
C ILE A 93 2.94 -11.08 14.47
N LYS A 94 2.48 -11.42 15.67
CA LYS A 94 1.49 -12.49 15.88
C LYS A 94 0.18 -12.20 15.13
N LYS A 95 -0.30 -10.95 15.17
CA LYS A 95 -1.52 -10.54 14.43
C LYS A 95 -1.30 -10.57 12.91
N ASN A 96 -0.14 -10.12 12.42
CA ASN A 96 0.22 -10.23 11.01
C ASN A 96 0.22 -11.68 10.53
N LEU A 97 0.81 -12.61 11.29
CA LEU A 97 0.78 -14.02 10.96
C LEU A 97 -0.65 -14.55 10.87
N ALA A 98 -1.52 -14.22 11.82
CA ALA A 98 -2.93 -14.62 11.78
C ALA A 98 -3.68 -14.06 10.55
N ILE A 99 -3.35 -12.84 10.11
CA ILE A 99 -3.89 -12.26 8.87
C ILE A 99 -3.39 -13.05 7.65
N ASN A 100 -2.10 -13.36 7.61
CA ASN A 100 -1.52 -14.14 6.51
C ASN A 100 -2.07 -15.57 6.46
N ASP A 101 -2.44 -16.17 7.60
CA ASP A 101 -3.15 -17.45 7.62
C ASP A 101 -4.54 -17.36 6.96
N ILE A 102 -5.26 -16.25 7.16
CA ILE A 102 -6.52 -15.99 6.45
C ILE A 102 -6.25 -15.86 4.94
N PHE A 103 -5.19 -15.15 4.51
CA PHE A 103 -4.88 -15.02 3.08
C PHE A 103 -4.57 -16.36 2.42
N ARG A 104 -3.94 -17.30 3.13
CA ARG A 104 -3.68 -18.68 2.65
C ARG A 104 -4.94 -19.50 2.39
N GLU A 105 -6.09 -19.08 2.89
CA GLU A 105 -7.37 -19.67 2.51
C GLU A 105 -7.81 -19.30 1.09
N PHE A 106 -7.24 -18.24 0.51
CA PHE A 106 -7.59 -17.69 -0.79
C PHE A 106 -6.53 -17.90 -1.88
N VAL A 107 -5.26 -18.02 -1.49
CA VAL A 107 -4.12 -18.18 -2.40
C VAL A 107 -3.10 -19.18 -1.87
N ALA A 108 -2.31 -19.76 -2.77
CA ALA A 108 -1.16 -20.58 -2.39
C ALA A 108 -0.03 -19.73 -1.77
N ASN A 109 0.91 -20.39 -1.07
CA ASN A 109 2.02 -19.67 -0.41
C ASN A 109 2.91 -18.88 -1.39
N GLU A 110 3.13 -19.41 -2.59
CA GLU A 110 3.90 -18.77 -3.66
C GLU A 110 3.22 -17.50 -4.18
N ASP A 111 1.90 -17.43 -4.10
CA ASP A 111 1.08 -16.31 -4.56
C ASP A 111 0.78 -15.27 -3.45
N LEU A 112 1.28 -15.49 -2.25
CA LEU A 112 1.19 -14.59 -1.11
C LEU A 112 2.54 -13.94 -0.84
N TRP A 113 2.59 -12.62 -0.87
CA TRP A 113 3.75 -11.83 -0.47
C TRP A 113 3.41 -10.90 0.70
N PRO A 114 3.76 -11.23 1.95
CA PRO A 114 3.77 -10.27 3.05
C PRO A 114 4.79 -9.17 2.73
N TYR A 115 4.27 -8.00 2.33
CA TYR A 115 5.08 -6.90 1.81
C TYR A 115 5.66 -6.06 2.94
N SER A 116 4.87 -5.83 3.99
CA SER A 116 5.26 -5.18 5.23
C SER A 116 4.56 -5.83 6.42
N ILE A 117 4.66 -5.24 7.60
CA ILE A 117 3.96 -5.71 8.79
C ILE A 117 2.43 -5.56 8.69
N ASP A 118 1.96 -4.66 7.84
CA ASP A 118 0.56 -4.30 7.68
C ASP A 118 0.05 -4.40 6.25
N GLU A 119 0.94 -4.66 5.27
CA GLU A 119 0.58 -4.81 3.85
C GLU A 119 0.95 -6.19 3.32
N SER A 120 0.07 -6.77 2.52
CA SER A 120 0.31 -8.04 1.80
C SER A 120 -0.16 -7.93 0.35
N ILE A 121 0.59 -8.56 -0.55
CA ILE A 121 0.25 -8.69 -1.97
C ILE A 121 -0.17 -10.12 -2.23
N LEU A 122 -1.32 -10.30 -2.90
CA LEU A 122 -1.88 -11.59 -3.25
C LEU A 122 -2.10 -11.66 -4.77
N ASP A 123 -1.63 -12.71 -5.40
CA ASP A 123 -2.00 -13.02 -6.79
C ASP A 123 -3.17 -14.01 -6.80
N LEU A 124 -4.35 -13.51 -7.07
CA LEU A 124 -5.58 -14.30 -7.13
C LEU A 124 -5.95 -14.70 -8.57
N THR A 125 -5.06 -14.55 -9.53
CA THR A 125 -5.35 -14.80 -10.95
C THR A 125 -6.04 -16.13 -11.19
N HIS A 126 -5.59 -17.17 -10.51
CA HIS A 126 -6.11 -18.53 -10.70
C HIS A 126 -7.19 -18.93 -9.70
N THR A 127 -7.39 -18.17 -8.62
CA THR A 127 -8.23 -18.60 -7.50
C THR A 127 -9.47 -17.74 -7.26
N TRP A 128 -9.50 -16.47 -7.66
CA TRP A 128 -10.58 -15.57 -7.29
C TRP A 128 -11.98 -16.09 -7.69
N ARG A 129 -12.10 -16.81 -8.83
CA ARG A 129 -13.37 -17.36 -9.29
C ARG A 129 -13.95 -18.45 -8.39
N LEU A 130 -13.13 -19.04 -7.52
CA LEU A 130 -13.57 -20.02 -6.52
C LEU A 130 -14.36 -19.36 -5.37
N PHE A 131 -14.13 -18.06 -5.15
CA PHE A 131 -14.65 -17.34 -3.99
C PHE A 131 -15.70 -16.28 -4.31
N GLY A 132 -15.84 -15.88 -5.57
CA GLY A 132 -16.82 -14.86 -5.92
C GLY A 132 -17.01 -14.65 -7.42
N LYS A 133 -18.06 -13.89 -7.74
CA LYS A 133 -18.40 -13.58 -9.15
C LYS A 133 -17.52 -12.50 -9.76
N THR A 134 -16.89 -11.67 -8.94
CA THR A 134 -15.99 -10.58 -9.36
C THR A 134 -14.82 -10.46 -8.39
N PRO A 135 -13.67 -9.95 -8.83
CA PRO A 135 -12.55 -9.66 -7.91
C PRO A 135 -12.96 -8.75 -6.75
N ARG A 136 -13.82 -7.75 -7.00
CA ARG A 136 -14.34 -6.86 -5.95
C ARG A 136 -15.14 -7.60 -4.88
N ALA A 137 -15.95 -8.59 -5.27
CA ALA A 137 -16.71 -9.42 -4.32
C ALA A 137 -15.77 -10.27 -3.46
N VAL A 138 -14.70 -10.79 -4.04
CA VAL A 138 -13.65 -11.53 -3.30
C VAL A 138 -12.91 -10.62 -2.31
N ALA A 139 -12.60 -9.39 -2.71
CA ALA A 139 -12.01 -8.40 -1.81
C ALA A 139 -12.91 -8.11 -0.60
N GLN A 140 -14.23 -7.95 -0.82
CA GLN A 140 -15.22 -7.78 0.26
C GLN A 140 -15.28 -9.01 1.18
N LEU A 141 -15.21 -10.21 0.63
CA LEU A 141 -15.20 -11.45 1.41
C LEU A 141 -13.94 -11.51 2.30
N ILE A 142 -12.78 -11.20 1.77
CA ILE A 142 -11.53 -11.14 2.55
C ILE A 142 -11.62 -10.09 3.66
N GLN A 143 -12.08 -8.87 3.35
CA GLN A 143 -12.30 -7.82 4.33
C GLN A 143 -13.24 -8.26 5.45
N HIS A 144 -14.35 -8.90 5.09
CA HIS A 144 -15.33 -9.42 6.05
C HIS A 144 -14.72 -10.51 6.95
N THR A 145 -13.97 -11.44 6.37
CA THR A 145 -13.32 -12.54 7.11
C THR A 145 -12.31 -11.99 8.12
N ILE A 146 -11.45 -11.05 7.73
CA ILE A 146 -10.47 -10.42 8.62
C ILE A 146 -11.19 -9.66 9.75
N ARG A 147 -12.22 -8.90 9.40
CA ARG A 147 -13.01 -8.14 10.39
C ARG A 147 -13.70 -9.05 11.38
N HIS A 148 -14.34 -10.12 10.90
CA HIS A 148 -15.06 -11.05 11.76
C HIS A 148 -14.14 -11.82 12.70
N ARG A 149 -12.99 -12.31 12.19
CA ARG A 149 -12.08 -13.16 12.98
C ARG A 149 -11.12 -12.37 13.85
N LEU A 150 -10.68 -11.17 13.40
CA LEU A 150 -9.61 -10.41 14.05
C LEU A 150 -10.02 -9.00 14.49
N GLY A 151 -11.23 -8.53 14.12
CA GLY A 151 -11.72 -7.19 14.43
C GLY A 151 -11.05 -6.07 13.62
N LEU A 152 -10.14 -6.42 12.69
CA LEU A 152 -9.35 -5.46 11.91
C LEU A 152 -10.10 -5.00 10.66
N TYR A 153 -9.81 -3.78 10.23
CA TYR A 153 -10.32 -3.20 8.99
C TYR A 153 -9.20 -3.11 7.96
N THR A 154 -9.51 -3.47 6.72
CA THR A 154 -8.55 -3.49 5.63
C THR A 154 -9.01 -2.63 4.46
N THR A 155 -8.02 -2.06 3.77
CA THR A 155 -8.19 -1.37 2.50
C THR A 155 -7.60 -2.24 1.41
N VAL A 156 -8.25 -2.34 0.24
CA VAL A 156 -7.83 -3.23 -0.85
C VAL A 156 -7.65 -2.45 -2.14
N GLY A 157 -6.49 -2.57 -2.75
CA GLY A 157 -6.25 -2.18 -4.13
C GLY A 157 -6.25 -3.41 -5.03
N ILE A 158 -6.96 -3.33 -6.15
CA ILE A 158 -7.05 -4.39 -7.16
C ILE A 158 -6.41 -3.89 -8.45
N GLY A 159 -5.57 -4.71 -9.09
CA GLY A 159 -4.93 -4.36 -10.35
C GLY A 159 -4.58 -5.57 -11.20
N ASP A 160 -4.26 -5.31 -12.48
CA ASP A 160 -3.71 -6.34 -13.39
C ASP A 160 -2.26 -6.71 -13.02
N ASN A 161 -1.64 -5.96 -12.11
CA ASN A 161 -0.29 -6.18 -11.61
C ASN A 161 -0.11 -5.48 -10.24
N PRO A 162 1.02 -5.72 -9.52
CA PRO A 162 1.26 -5.13 -8.20
C PRO A 162 1.28 -3.61 -8.18
N LEU A 163 1.80 -2.95 -9.22
CA LEU A 163 1.83 -1.49 -9.31
C LEU A 163 0.42 -0.90 -9.37
N GLN A 164 -0.44 -1.42 -10.24
CA GLN A 164 -1.83 -0.97 -10.34
C GLN A 164 -2.58 -1.20 -9.02
N ALA A 165 -2.38 -2.36 -8.38
CA ALA A 165 -2.96 -2.64 -7.08
C ALA A 165 -2.49 -1.64 -6.00
N LYS A 166 -1.20 -1.27 -6.01
CA LYS A 166 -0.65 -0.26 -5.08
C LYS A 166 -1.23 1.12 -5.31
N ILE A 167 -1.30 1.58 -6.57
CA ILE A 167 -1.88 2.88 -6.88
C ILE A 167 -3.40 2.89 -6.57
N ALA A 168 -4.10 1.80 -6.89
CA ALA A 168 -5.51 1.66 -6.56
C ALA A 168 -5.77 1.76 -5.05
N LEU A 169 -4.91 1.16 -4.23
CA LEU A 169 -4.98 1.23 -2.78
C LEU A 169 -4.73 2.65 -2.27
N ASP A 170 -3.62 3.26 -2.69
CA ASP A 170 -3.14 4.51 -2.09
C ASP A 170 -3.98 5.72 -2.53
N VAL A 171 -4.44 5.75 -3.77
CA VAL A 171 -5.14 6.90 -4.36
C VAL A 171 -6.66 6.75 -4.32
N TYR A 172 -7.18 5.55 -4.61
CA TYR A 172 -8.62 5.37 -4.83
C TYR A 172 -9.35 4.68 -3.69
N ALA A 173 -8.79 3.60 -3.13
CA ALA A 173 -9.48 2.78 -2.14
C ALA A 173 -9.83 3.55 -0.85
N LYS A 174 -8.99 4.53 -0.46
CA LYS A 174 -9.20 5.34 0.75
C LYS A 174 -10.42 6.25 0.66
N HIS A 175 -10.89 6.54 -0.56
CA HIS A 175 -12.05 7.39 -0.86
C HIS A 175 -13.30 6.59 -1.25
N ASP A 176 -13.17 5.28 -1.44
CA ASP A 176 -14.31 4.38 -1.72
C ASP A 176 -15.02 3.99 -0.42
N PRO A 177 -16.36 3.97 -0.38
CA PRO A 177 -17.12 3.59 0.82
C PRO A 177 -16.81 2.19 1.34
N ASN A 178 -16.43 1.26 0.46
CA ASN A 178 -16.06 -0.10 0.79
C ASN A 178 -14.55 -0.27 1.00
N LEU A 179 -13.76 0.81 0.91
CA LEU A 179 -12.30 0.80 0.99
C LEU A 179 -11.66 -0.13 -0.06
N ILE A 180 -12.22 -0.14 -1.29
CA ILE A 180 -11.71 -0.94 -2.41
C ILE A 180 -11.51 -0.03 -3.62
N GLY A 181 -10.26 0.08 -4.09
CA GLY A 181 -9.91 0.69 -5.37
C GLY A 181 -9.60 -0.37 -6.42
N GLN A 182 -9.83 -0.07 -7.69
CA GLN A 182 -9.51 -0.97 -8.79
C GLN A 182 -8.97 -0.18 -9.98
N ILE A 183 -7.86 -0.66 -10.55
CA ILE A 183 -7.27 -0.16 -11.79
C ILE A 183 -7.03 -1.36 -12.69
N SER A 184 -7.26 -1.19 -13.99
CA SER A 184 -6.87 -2.15 -15.04
C SER A 184 -6.15 -1.40 -16.14
N TYR A 185 -5.50 -2.11 -17.05
CA TYR A 185 -4.85 -1.46 -18.21
C TYR A 185 -5.81 -0.57 -19.00
N GLN A 186 -7.07 -1.00 -19.15
CA GLN A 186 -8.09 -0.24 -19.87
C GLN A 186 -8.46 1.07 -19.17
N THR A 187 -8.31 1.13 -17.85
CA THR A 187 -8.68 2.31 -17.07
C THR A 187 -7.49 3.24 -16.75
N VAL A 188 -6.27 2.94 -17.22
CA VAL A 188 -5.08 3.78 -16.98
C VAL A 188 -5.32 5.25 -17.38
N PRO A 189 -5.93 5.56 -18.55
CA PRO A 189 -6.19 6.96 -18.93
C PRO A 189 -7.14 7.68 -17.98
N ASP A 190 -8.11 6.96 -17.39
CA ASP A 190 -9.14 7.51 -16.52
C ASP A 190 -8.76 7.44 -15.03
N THR A 191 -7.62 6.81 -14.73
CA THR A 191 -7.11 6.63 -13.37
C THR A 191 -5.70 7.20 -13.22
N ILE A 192 -4.66 6.46 -13.58
CA ILE A 192 -3.26 6.85 -13.33
C ILE A 192 -2.96 8.23 -13.95
N TRP A 193 -3.45 8.52 -15.16
CA TRP A 193 -3.20 9.81 -15.80
C TRP A 193 -3.98 10.98 -15.19
N GLN A 194 -5.00 10.71 -14.38
CA GLN A 194 -5.79 11.73 -13.68
C GLN A 194 -5.21 12.13 -12.33
N ILE A 195 -4.15 11.46 -11.88
CA ILE A 195 -3.49 11.80 -10.62
C ILE A 195 -2.82 13.17 -10.78
N THR A 196 -3.30 14.14 -10.02
CA THR A 196 -2.86 15.55 -10.13
C THR A 196 -1.51 15.80 -9.49
N ASN A 197 -1.21 15.12 -8.38
CA ASN A 197 0.07 15.23 -7.71
C ASN A 197 0.90 13.97 -7.95
N MET A 198 1.96 14.09 -8.75
CA MET A 198 2.80 12.94 -9.09
C MET A 198 3.46 12.28 -7.87
N THR A 199 3.63 13.01 -6.77
CA THR A 199 4.21 12.45 -5.54
C THR A 199 3.25 11.53 -4.78
N ASP A 200 1.98 11.48 -5.16
CA ASP A 200 1.01 10.51 -4.62
C ASP A 200 1.16 9.14 -5.30
N VAL A 201 1.93 9.09 -6.40
CA VAL A 201 2.21 7.85 -7.11
C VAL A 201 3.43 7.18 -6.49
N TRP A 202 3.27 5.92 -6.14
CA TRP A 202 4.35 5.09 -5.61
C TRP A 202 5.60 5.16 -6.51
N SER A 203 6.79 5.25 -5.91
CA SER A 203 8.09 5.44 -6.57
C SER A 203 8.39 6.85 -7.09
N ILE A 204 7.46 7.81 -7.03
CA ILE A 204 7.72 9.20 -7.40
C ILE A 204 7.79 10.06 -6.14
N GLY A 205 8.99 10.26 -5.61
CA GLY A 205 9.22 11.19 -4.50
C GLY A 205 9.43 12.63 -4.98
N GLN A 206 9.54 13.57 -4.04
CA GLN A 206 9.71 15.01 -4.31
C GLN A 206 10.92 15.30 -5.25
N ARG A 207 12.03 14.59 -5.06
CA ARG A 207 13.24 14.77 -5.91
C ARG A 207 13.00 14.32 -7.33
N THR A 208 12.33 13.18 -7.53
CA THR A 208 11.97 12.66 -8.85
C THR A 208 10.98 13.57 -9.55
N ALA A 209 9.94 14.01 -8.86
CA ALA A 209 8.96 14.94 -9.39
C ALA A 209 9.59 16.28 -9.81
N ALA A 210 10.49 16.83 -8.98
CA ALA A 210 11.23 18.06 -9.31
C ALA A 210 12.17 17.87 -10.52
N HIS A 211 12.78 16.69 -10.68
CA HIS A 211 13.60 16.40 -11.86
C HIS A 211 12.75 16.31 -13.14
N LEU A 212 11.63 15.57 -13.08
CA LEU A 212 10.69 15.48 -14.20
C LEU A 212 10.13 16.85 -14.59
N ALA A 213 9.84 17.72 -13.60
CA ALA A 213 9.37 19.09 -13.85
C ALA A 213 10.40 19.92 -14.64
N ARG A 214 11.71 19.78 -14.36
CA ARG A 214 12.77 20.45 -15.17
C ARG A 214 12.82 19.95 -16.61
N MET A 215 12.35 18.71 -16.86
CA MET A 215 12.19 18.17 -18.21
C MET A 215 10.84 18.55 -18.87
N GLY A 216 10.03 19.41 -18.23
CA GLY A 216 8.70 19.81 -18.70
C GLY A 216 7.60 18.77 -18.45
N ILE A 217 7.87 17.76 -17.60
CA ILE A 217 6.94 16.67 -17.28
C ILE A 217 6.38 16.91 -15.87
N THR A 218 5.13 17.32 -15.78
CA THR A 218 4.46 17.67 -14.53
C THR A 218 3.22 16.82 -14.23
N THR A 219 2.80 15.96 -15.16
CA THR A 219 1.65 15.07 -15.01
C THR A 219 1.99 13.63 -15.42
N MET A 220 1.24 12.68 -14.87
CA MET A 220 1.36 11.26 -15.26
C MET A 220 1.08 11.04 -16.75
N LYS A 221 0.13 11.78 -17.32
CA LYS A 221 -0.16 11.73 -18.76
C LYS A 221 1.03 12.21 -19.61
N GLN A 222 1.69 13.29 -19.20
CA GLN A 222 2.89 13.77 -19.90
C GLN A 222 4.04 12.75 -19.78
N LEU A 223 4.21 12.14 -18.60
CA LEU A 223 5.22 11.09 -18.40
C LEU A 223 4.97 9.88 -19.30
N ALA A 224 3.72 9.45 -19.45
CA ALA A 224 3.35 8.35 -20.34
C ALA A 224 3.63 8.64 -21.84
N HIS A 225 3.59 9.90 -22.24
CA HIS A 225 3.83 10.33 -23.63
C HIS A 225 5.21 10.97 -23.84
N ALA A 226 6.06 10.96 -22.82
CA ALA A 226 7.43 11.44 -22.94
C ALA A 226 8.29 10.50 -23.81
N ASN A 227 9.39 11.02 -24.35
CA ASN A 227 10.35 10.20 -25.06
C ASN A 227 11.09 9.26 -24.10
N PRO A 228 10.94 7.92 -24.21
CA PRO A 228 11.56 6.98 -23.26
C PRO A 228 13.08 7.00 -23.35
N TYR A 229 13.67 7.35 -24.50
CA TYR A 229 15.12 7.47 -24.66
C TYR A 229 15.66 8.69 -23.91
N ALA A 230 14.95 9.82 -23.96
CA ALA A 230 15.31 11.01 -23.19
C ALA A 230 15.19 10.75 -21.67
N LEU A 231 14.13 10.07 -21.23
CA LEU A 231 13.97 9.65 -19.84
C LEU A 231 15.12 8.74 -19.37
N LYS A 232 15.53 7.78 -20.23
CA LYS A 232 16.64 6.89 -19.96
C LYS A 232 17.98 7.63 -19.92
N GLN A 233 18.20 8.61 -20.79
CA GLN A 233 19.42 9.42 -20.82
C GLN A 233 19.54 10.27 -19.55
N GLU A 234 18.46 10.90 -19.09
CA GLU A 234 18.47 11.81 -17.95
C GLU A 234 18.41 11.08 -16.58
N LEU A 235 17.67 9.99 -16.49
CA LEU A 235 17.35 9.29 -15.24
C LEU A 235 17.88 7.85 -15.18
N GLY A 236 18.56 7.39 -16.23
CA GLY A 236 19.06 6.02 -16.33
C GLY A 236 17.91 5.01 -16.34
N ILE A 237 18.11 3.87 -15.67
CA ILE A 237 17.11 2.79 -15.59
C ILE A 237 15.82 3.25 -14.91
N ILE A 238 15.91 4.19 -13.97
CA ILE A 238 14.75 4.77 -13.28
C ILE A 238 13.83 5.48 -14.29
N GLY A 239 14.38 6.18 -15.28
CA GLY A 239 13.59 6.81 -16.34
C GLY A 239 12.76 5.82 -17.15
N THR A 240 13.34 4.65 -17.46
CA THR A 240 12.62 3.57 -18.15
C THR A 240 11.50 2.99 -17.26
N GLN A 241 11.77 2.82 -15.97
CA GLN A 241 10.76 2.35 -15.01
C GLN A 241 9.61 3.33 -14.82
N LEU A 242 9.91 4.63 -14.76
CA LEU A 242 8.90 5.68 -14.65
C LEU A 242 8.02 5.76 -15.89
N PHE A 243 8.59 5.55 -17.08
CA PHE A 243 7.81 5.45 -18.31
C PHE A 243 6.82 4.29 -18.26
N ALA A 244 7.29 3.08 -17.90
CA ALA A 244 6.43 1.91 -17.73
C ALA A 244 5.34 2.12 -16.66
N LEU A 245 5.72 2.72 -15.52
CA LEU A 245 4.81 3.06 -14.42
C LEU A 245 3.68 3.98 -14.90
N ALA A 246 3.98 4.98 -15.73
CA ALA A 246 2.96 5.89 -16.25
C ALA A 246 1.95 5.20 -17.18
N TRP A 247 2.32 4.09 -17.81
CA TRP A 247 1.42 3.19 -18.54
C TRP A 247 0.79 2.10 -17.67
N GLY A 248 1.02 2.13 -16.34
CA GLY A 248 0.50 1.13 -15.41
C GLY A 248 1.11 -0.26 -15.60
N ILE A 249 2.34 -0.35 -16.14
CA ILE A 249 3.00 -1.62 -16.46
C ILE A 249 3.95 -2.01 -15.33
N ASP A 250 3.77 -3.23 -14.83
CA ASP A 250 4.67 -3.89 -13.90
C ASP A 250 4.65 -5.41 -14.16
N ARG A 251 5.79 -5.95 -14.53
CA ARG A 251 5.97 -7.37 -14.86
C ARG A 251 6.47 -8.21 -13.68
N THR A 252 6.49 -7.62 -12.47
CA THR A 252 6.90 -8.32 -11.25
C THR A 252 6.05 -9.56 -11.03
N LYS A 253 6.68 -10.72 -10.87
CA LYS A 253 6.02 -11.96 -10.49
C LYS A 253 6.18 -12.21 -9.00
N ILE A 254 5.07 -12.40 -8.30
CA ILE A 254 5.06 -12.61 -6.85
C ILE A 254 5.74 -13.96 -6.51
N SER A 255 5.49 -14.99 -7.30
CA SER A 255 6.05 -16.32 -7.12
C SER A 255 7.56 -16.43 -7.36
N GLU A 256 8.14 -15.52 -8.15
CA GLU A 256 9.58 -15.50 -8.48
C GLU A 256 10.40 -14.55 -7.58
N ARG A 257 9.82 -14.04 -6.49
CA ARG A 257 10.54 -13.17 -5.56
C ARG A 257 11.75 -13.88 -4.96
N VAL A 258 12.90 -13.21 -4.98
CA VAL A 258 14.11 -13.68 -4.31
C VAL A 258 14.01 -13.35 -2.83
N ILE A 259 13.83 -14.38 -2.00
CA ILE A 259 14.00 -14.25 -0.56
C ILE A 259 15.49 -14.28 -0.30
N ASN A 260 16.10 -13.12 -0.03
CA ASN A 260 17.52 -13.08 0.35
C ASN A 260 17.64 -13.41 1.85
N PRO A 261 18.15 -14.60 2.23
CA PRO A 261 18.23 -15.01 3.62
C PRO A 261 19.22 -14.19 4.45
N ARG A 262 20.07 -13.38 3.82
CA ARG A 262 21.08 -12.53 4.47
C ARG A 262 20.59 -11.15 4.86
N THR A 263 19.45 -10.69 4.36
CA THR A 263 18.86 -9.41 4.74
C THR A 263 17.81 -9.63 5.82
N LYS A 264 18.18 -9.33 7.08
CA LYS A 264 17.22 -9.24 8.20
C LYS A 264 16.22 -8.08 8.03
N HIS A 265 16.35 -7.30 6.99
CA HIS A 265 15.42 -6.25 6.57
C HIS A 265 14.79 -6.66 5.24
N TRP A 266 13.48 -6.59 5.17
CA TRP A 266 12.70 -6.69 3.95
C TRP A 266 13.06 -5.50 3.06
N GLN A 267 14.18 -5.60 2.35
CA GLN A 267 14.48 -4.65 1.29
C GLN A 267 13.64 -5.05 0.10
N LEU A 268 12.78 -4.14 -0.30
CA LEU A 268 12.23 -4.07 -1.64
C LEU A 268 13.38 -3.96 -2.65
N THR A 269 14.01 -5.06 -2.97
CA THR A 269 14.71 -5.18 -4.23
C THR A 269 13.62 -5.41 -5.26
N GLY A 270 12.96 -4.29 -5.62
CA GLY A 270 12.03 -4.32 -6.71
C GLY A 270 12.69 -4.92 -7.92
N SER A 271 12.18 -6.05 -8.37
CA SER A 271 12.49 -6.61 -9.68
C SER A 271 11.96 -5.74 -10.83
N ALA A 272 11.52 -4.51 -10.54
CA ALA A 272 11.31 -3.45 -11.52
C ALA A 272 12.59 -3.11 -12.33
N ALA A 273 13.73 -3.72 -12.01
CA ALA A 273 14.99 -3.50 -12.71
C ALA A 273 15.17 -4.32 -14.00
N ARG A 274 14.19 -5.10 -14.44
CA ARG A 274 14.27 -5.87 -15.69
C ARG A 274 13.13 -5.47 -16.62
N LEU A 275 13.30 -4.35 -17.27
CA LEU A 275 12.69 -4.02 -18.56
C LEU A 275 13.66 -4.37 -19.67
#